data_75651e98b4eed0355454f2a94d12e7d4
#
_entry.id   75651e98b4eed0355454f2a94d12e7d4
#
_cell.length_a   1.000
_cell.length_b   1.000
_cell.length_c   1.000
_cell.angle_alpha   90.00
_cell.angle_beta   90.00
_cell.angle_gamma   90.00
#
_symmetry.space_group_name_H-M   'P 1'
#
loop_
_entity.id
_entity.type
_entity.pdbx_description
1 polymer ?
#
loop_
_entity_poly.entity_id
_entity_poly.type
_entity_poly.pdbx_seq_one_letter_code
_entity_poly.pdbx_strand_id
1 'polypeptide(L)'
;MQVYFIDNDDYFYKRLMRTDEDGTEYADNAERAIFYARGVLETVKKLRWVPDVIHCHGWISSIVPFYIKKAFRVEPPFAETKVVYSAYEDTLTLAPRDNFPACVDFREAKKTLLADTGIDFSSPCSLDLLGAHFADGVVQLGSCSAVVE
;
A
#
# COMPACT_ATOMS: atom_id res chain seq x y z
N MET A 1 -19.20 8.29 11.85
CA MET A 1 -17.89 7.87 11.31
C MET A 1 -17.21 6.98 12.34
N GLN A 2 -16.66 5.84 11.93
CA GLN A 2 -15.85 4.98 12.80
C GLN A 2 -14.38 5.08 12.34
N VAL A 3 -13.47 5.12 13.30
CA VAL A 3 -12.02 5.21 13.05
C VAL A 3 -11.36 4.03 13.74
N TYR A 4 -10.49 3.34 12.99
CA TYR A 4 -9.70 2.22 13.49
C TYR A 4 -8.23 2.56 13.39
N PHE A 5 -7.47 2.32 14.45
CA PHE A 5 -6.04 2.52 14.48
C PHE A 5 -5.32 1.19 14.31
N ILE A 6 -4.38 1.14 13.39
CA ILE A 6 -3.47 0.03 13.22
C ILE A 6 -2.18 0.40 13.94
N ASP A 7 -1.86 -0.32 15.00
CA ASP A 7 -0.68 -0.09 15.82
C ASP A 7 0.15 -1.36 15.95
N ASN A 8 1.46 -1.18 16.15
CA ASN A 8 2.43 -2.24 16.37
C ASN A 8 3.71 -1.65 16.95
N ASP A 9 4.26 -2.30 17.95
CA ASP A 9 5.45 -1.81 18.66
C ASP A 9 6.68 -1.69 17.76
N ASP A 10 6.85 -2.60 16.79
CA ASP A 10 8.03 -2.61 15.91
C ASP A 10 7.94 -1.54 14.81
N TYR A 11 6.73 -1.26 14.28
CA TYR A 11 6.56 -0.43 13.09
C TYR A 11 6.05 0.98 13.38
N PHE A 12 5.22 1.17 14.41
CA PHE A 12 4.50 2.44 14.61
C PHE A 12 4.74 3.10 15.97
N TYR A 13 5.08 2.34 17.00
CA TYR A 13 5.24 2.90 18.34
C TYR A 13 6.34 3.97 18.40
N LYS A 14 5.97 5.18 18.87
CA LYS A 14 6.86 6.35 18.95
C LYS A 14 7.57 6.70 17.63
N ARG A 15 6.96 6.43 16.51
CA ARG A 15 7.51 6.76 15.18
C ARG A 15 6.56 7.69 14.45
N LEU A 16 7.10 8.72 13.81
CA LEU A 16 6.36 9.58 12.90
C LEU A 16 5.96 8.82 11.62
N MET A 17 5.15 9.45 10.78
CA MET A 17 4.58 8.77 9.61
C MET A 17 5.64 8.30 8.62
N ARG A 18 6.57 9.15 8.23
CA ARG A 18 7.55 8.87 7.18
C ARG A 18 9.00 8.99 7.63
N THR A 19 9.28 9.98 8.44
CA THR A 19 10.63 10.37 8.87
C THR A 19 10.74 10.31 10.38
N ASP A 20 11.96 10.28 10.91
CA ASP A 20 12.23 10.54 12.31
C ASP A 20 12.10 12.04 12.66
N GLU A 21 12.39 12.39 13.90
CA GLU A 21 12.31 13.76 14.40
C GLU A 21 13.34 14.69 13.73
N ASP A 22 14.42 14.14 13.19
CA ASP A 22 15.46 14.87 12.47
C ASP A 22 15.14 15.00 10.95
N GLY A 23 14.03 14.44 10.50
CA GLY A 23 13.59 14.46 9.10
C GLY A 23 14.21 13.37 8.23
N THR A 24 14.92 12.40 8.83
CA THR A 24 15.47 11.25 8.10
C THR A 24 14.39 10.22 7.82
N GLU A 25 14.22 9.85 6.55
CA GLU A 25 13.21 8.89 6.14
C GLU A 25 13.55 7.47 6.64
N TYR A 26 12.55 6.78 7.17
CA TYR A 26 12.73 5.41 7.64
C TYR A 26 12.97 4.44 6.49
N ALA A 27 14.05 3.66 6.57
CA ALA A 27 14.42 2.69 5.54
C ALA A 27 13.42 1.52 5.41
N ASP A 28 12.59 1.27 6.44
CA ASP A 28 11.59 0.21 6.47
C ASP A 28 10.17 0.68 6.13
N ASN A 29 10.02 1.85 5.51
CA ASN A 29 8.69 2.36 5.16
C ASN A 29 7.90 1.42 4.24
N ALA A 30 8.56 0.70 3.33
CA ALA A 30 7.91 -0.28 2.48
C ALA A 30 7.34 -1.46 3.27
N GLU A 31 8.07 -1.97 4.25
CA GLU A 31 7.60 -3.03 5.16
C GLU A 31 6.45 -2.54 6.07
N ARG A 32 6.50 -1.27 6.48
CA ARG A 32 5.41 -0.63 7.23
C ARG A 32 4.12 -0.56 6.39
N ALA A 33 4.24 -0.24 5.09
CA ALA A 33 3.11 -0.26 4.16
C ALA A 33 2.53 -1.67 3.98
N ILE A 34 3.38 -2.70 3.91
CA ILE A 34 2.95 -4.11 3.85
C ILE A 34 2.19 -4.50 5.12
N PHE A 35 2.75 -4.19 6.29
CA PHE A 35 2.10 -4.49 7.57
C PHE A 35 0.74 -3.78 7.67
N TYR A 36 0.70 -2.49 7.34
CA TYR A 36 -0.53 -1.70 7.34
C TYR A 36 -1.60 -2.30 6.43
N ALA A 37 -1.25 -2.65 5.20
CA ALA A 37 -2.17 -3.23 4.24
C ALA A 37 -2.79 -4.54 4.75
N ARG A 38 -1.97 -5.45 5.32
CA ARG A 38 -2.47 -6.69 5.92
C ARG A 38 -3.39 -6.41 7.11
N GLY A 39 -3.00 -5.49 7.98
CA GLY A 39 -3.78 -5.11 9.15
C GLY A 39 -5.15 -4.56 8.78
N VAL A 40 -5.22 -3.65 7.82
CA VAL A 40 -6.48 -3.07 7.32
C VAL A 40 -7.39 -4.16 6.76
N LEU A 41 -6.89 -4.99 5.84
CA LEU A 41 -7.72 -5.99 5.16
C LEU A 41 -8.22 -7.09 6.11
N GLU A 42 -7.37 -7.55 7.03
CA GLU A 42 -7.82 -8.50 8.07
C GLU A 42 -8.82 -7.86 9.04
N THR A 43 -8.70 -6.57 9.32
CA THR A 43 -9.67 -5.84 10.16
C THR A 43 -11.04 -5.77 9.47
N VAL A 44 -11.08 -5.36 8.20
CA VAL A 44 -12.33 -5.32 7.40
C VAL A 44 -13.00 -6.71 7.39
N LYS A 45 -12.21 -7.75 7.17
CA LYS A 45 -12.69 -9.14 7.18
C LYS A 45 -13.24 -9.56 8.55
N LYS A 46 -12.54 -9.28 9.64
CA LYS A 46 -13.00 -9.59 11.01
C LYS A 46 -14.27 -8.86 11.38
N LEU A 47 -14.42 -7.63 10.95
CA LEU A 47 -15.64 -6.83 11.14
C LEU A 47 -16.81 -7.32 10.28
N ARG A 48 -16.59 -8.27 9.39
CA ARG A 48 -17.58 -8.76 8.41
C ARG A 48 -18.16 -7.62 7.58
N TRP A 49 -17.39 -6.60 7.35
CA TRP A 49 -17.75 -5.45 6.54
C TRP A 49 -17.51 -5.76 5.05
N VAL A 50 -18.48 -5.45 4.22
CA VAL A 50 -18.40 -5.62 2.76
C VAL A 50 -18.43 -4.22 2.14
N PRO A 51 -17.27 -3.56 1.95
CA PRO A 51 -17.24 -2.23 1.38
C PRO A 51 -17.47 -2.26 -0.13
N ASP A 52 -18.27 -1.33 -0.64
CA ASP A 52 -18.41 -1.11 -2.08
C ASP A 52 -17.15 -0.50 -2.68
N VAL A 53 -16.53 0.42 -1.92
CA VAL A 53 -15.30 1.11 -2.33
C VAL A 53 -14.32 1.16 -1.16
N ILE A 54 -13.05 0.86 -1.45
CA ILE A 54 -11.93 1.15 -0.56
C ILE A 54 -11.10 2.25 -1.20
N HIS A 55 -10.99 3.39 -0.51
CA HIS A 55 -10.20 4.52 -0.95
C HIS A 55 -8.87 4.57 -0.19
N CYS A 56 -7.80 4.33 -0.90
CA CYS A 56 -6.44 4.29 -0.41
C CYS A 56 -5.76 5.65 -0.58
N HIS A 57 -5.08 6.14 0.45
CA HIS A 57 -4.45 7.45 0.46
C HIS A 57 -2.95 7.35 0.71
N GLY A 58 -2.15 7.77 -0.28
CA GLY A 58 -0.71 7.90 -0.18
C GLY A 58 0.04 6.56 -0.04
N TRP A 59 1.36 6.65 0.04
CA TRP A 59 2.30 5.54 0.01
C TRP A 59 2.04 4.44 1.05
N ILE A 60 1.58 4.80 2.25
CA ILE A 60 1.33 3.81 3.33
C ILE A 60 0.24 2.80 2.96
N SER A 61 -0.70 3.19 2.12
CA SER A 61 -1.80 2.35 1.65
C SER A 61 -1.57 1.73 0.26
N SER A 62 -0.41 1.95 -0.34
CA SER A 62 -0.10 1.56 -1.73
C SER A 62 -0.16 0.06 -2.00
N ILE A 63 0.06 -0.77 -0.97
CA ILE A 63 0.01 -2.24 -1.07
C ILE A 63 -1.41 -2.79 -1.05
N VAL A 64 -2.37 -2.01 -0.52
CA VAL A 64 -3.78 -2.45 -0.37
C VAL A 64 -4.41 -2.85 -1.71
N PRO A 65 -4.31 -2.06 -2.80
CA PRO A 65 -4.87 -2.45 -4.10
C PRO A 65 -4.32 -3.79 -4.61
N PHE A 66 -3.00 -4.00 -4.51
CA PHE A 66 -2.35 -5.25 -4.91
C PHE A 66 -2.91 -6.45 -4.13
N TYR A 67 -3.02 -6.33 -2.81
CA TYR A 67 -3.54 -7.41 -1.99
C TYR A 67 -5.02 -7.69 -2.22
N ILE A 68 -5.87 -6.68 -2.40
CA ILE A 68 -7.29 -6.89 -2.74
C ILE A 68 -7.41 -7.67 -4.05
N LYS A 69 -6.67 -7.26 -5.08
CA LYS A 69 -6.78 -7.87 -6.42
C LYS A 69 -6.15 -9.26 -6.52
N LYS A 70 -5.23 -9.60 -5.63
CA LYS A 70 -4.49 -10.88 -5.70
C LYS A 70 -4.70 -11.74 -4.45
N ALA A 71 -4.29 -11.29 -3.27
CA ALA A 71 -4.30 -12.10 -2.04
C ALA A 71 -5.70 -12.33 -1.46
N PHE A 72 -6.63 -11.39 -1.64
CA PHE A 72 -7.98 -11.40 -1.08
C PHE A 72 -9.08 -11.50 -2.15
N ARG A 73 -8.71 -11.75 -3.40
CA ARG A 73 -9.64 -11.77 -4.54
C ARG A 73 -10.86 -12.67 -4.35
N VAL A 74 -10.68 -13.82 -3.71
CA VAL A 74 -11.75 -14.81 -3.49
C VAL A 74 -12.43 -14.66 -2.13
N GLU A 75 -11.98 -13.72 -1.31
CA GLU A 75 -12.60 -13.46 -0.01
C GLU A 75 -13.91 -12.69 -0.20
N PRO A 76 -15.04 -13.18 0.36
CA PRO A 76 -16.36 -12.58 0.11
C PRO A 76 -16.44 -11.06 0.35
N PRO A 77 -15.79 -10.47 1.38
CA PRO A 77 -15.87 -9.03 1.60
C PRO A 77 -15.30 -8.20 0.46
N PHE A 78 -14.37 -8.76 -0.34
CA PHE A 78 -13.61 -7.99 -1.35
C PHE A 78 -13.93 -8.35 -2.80
N ALA A 79 -14.78 -9.36 -3.04
CA ALA A 79 -15.05 -9.89 -4.38
C ALA A 79 -15.52 -8.82 -5.37
N GLU A 80 -16.39 -7.91 -4.92
CA GLU A 80 -16.97 -6.83 -5.73
C GLU A 80 -16.42 -5.43 -5.38
N THR A 81 -15.53 -5.34 -4.38
CA THR A 81 -14.98 -4.08 -3.90
C THR A 81 -14.17 -3.37 -4.99
N LYS A 82 -14.49 -2.11 -5.25
CA LYS A 82 -13.68 -1.22 -6.07
C LYS A 82 -12.62 -0.54 -5.23
N VAL A 83 -11.46 -0.31 -5.82
CA VAL A 83 -10.32 0.32 -5.14
C VAL A 83 -9.97 1.61 -5.87
N VAL A 84 -9.96 2.70 -5.11
CA VAL A 84 -9.47 4.00 -5.58
C VAL A 84 -8.16 4.30 -4.86
N TYR A 85 -7.16 4.74 -5.59
CA TYR A 85 -5.86 5.14 -5.06
C TYR A 85 -5.61 6.63 -5.29
N SER A 86 -5.32 7.36 -4.22
CA SER A 86 -4.90 8.77 -4.29
C SER A 86 -3.41 8.87 -4.06
N ALA A 87 -2.68 9.32 -5.08
CA ALA A 87 -1.26 9.66 -5.00
C ALA A 87 -1.09 11.12 -4.61
N TYR A 88 -0.19 11.38 -3.65
CA TYR A 88 0.12 12.71 -3.14
C TYR A 88 1.54 13.14 -3.55
N GLU A 89 1.81 14.45 -3.54
CA GLU A 89 3.16 14.98 -3.74
C GLU A 89 4.15 14.53 -2.67
N ASP A 90 3.68 14.37 -1.44
CA ASP A 90 4.48 13.93 -0.29
C ASP A 90 4.68 12.40 -0.31
N THR A 91 5.41 11.94 -1.29
CA THR A 91 5.79 10.52 -1.44
C THR A 91 7.13 10.21 -0.80
N LEU A 92 7.53 8.93 -0.84
CA LEU A 92 8.83 8.47 -0.35
C LEU A 92 9.97 9.01 -1.22
N THR A 93 11.11 9.28 -0.58
CA THR A 93 12.35 9.65 -1.26
C THR A 93 13.34 8.48 -1.35
N LEU A 94 13.13 7.45 -0.51
CA LEU A 94 13.87 6.20 -0.56
C LEU A 94 13.10 5.13 -1.30
N ALA A 95 13.80 4.39 -2.14
CA ALA A 95 13.26 3.17 -2.75
C ALA A 95 13.05 2.08 -1.70
N PRO A 96 12.14 1.13 -1.92
CA PRO A 96 12.06 -0.09 -1.12
C PRO A 96 13.40 -0.82 -1.06
N ARG A 97 13.69 -1.48 0.06
CA ARG A 97 14.89 -2.31 0.19
C ARG A 97 14.85 -3.52 -0.75
N ASP A 98 16.00 -4.10 -1.06
CA ASP A 98 16.14 -5.24 -1.99
C ASP A 98 15.30 -6.46 -1.60
N ASN A 99 14.97 -6.61 -0.33
CA ASN A 99 14.13 -7.70 0.17
C ASN A 99 12.61 -7.44 -0.01
N PHE A 100 12.21 -6.28 -0.51
CA PHE A 100 10.80 -5.91 -0.68
C PHE A 100 9.97 -6.96 -1.44
N PRO A 101 10.43 -7.53 -2.58
CA PRO A 101 9.66 -8.55 -3.28
C PRO A 101 9.37 -9.80 -2.44
N ALA A 102 10.30 -10.16 -1.54
CA ALA A 102 10.09 -11.28 -0.62
C ALA A 102 9.13 -10.90 0.53
N CYS A 103 9.19 -9.67 1.02
CA CYS A 103 8.33 -9.19 2.10
C CYS A 103 6.87 -9.03 1.67
N VAL A 104 6.63 -8.61 0.43
CA VAL A 104 5.29 -8.40 -0.11
C VAL A 104 4.60 -9.70 -0.52
N ASP A 105 5.34 -10.78 -0.70
CA ASP A 105 4.80 -12.10 -1.07
C ASP A 105 3.80 -12.58 -0.01
N PHE A 106 2.55 -12.72 -0.40
CA PHE A 106 1.49 -13.12 0.52
C PHE A 106 0.32 -13.77 -0.23
N ARG A 107 -0.02 -15.02 0.13
CA ARG A 107 -1.08 -15.80 -0.53
C ARG A 107 -0.86 -15.81 -2.05
N GLU A 108 -1.89 -15.43 -2.83
CA GLU A 108 -1.83 -15.33 -4.30
C GLU A 108 -1.18 -14.02 -4.82
N ALA A 109 -0.89 -13.07 -3.94
CA ALA A 109 -0.09 -11.88 -4.26
C ALA A 109 1.39 -12.23 -4.27
N LYS A 110 1.83 -12.95 -5.30
CA LYS A 110 3.19 -13.48 -5.43
C LYS A 110 4.17 -12.42 -5.91
N LYS A 111 5.41 -12.47 -5.41
CA LYS A 111 6.50 -11.58 -5.84
C LYS A 111 6.75 -11.64 -7.35
N THR A 112 6.47 -12.77 -8.00
CA THR A 112 6.61 -12.91 -9.45
C THR A 112 5.69 -11.97 -10.23
N LEU A 113 4.52 -11.62 -9.67
CA LEU A 113 3.59 -10.68 -10.28
C LEU A 113 4.13 -9.25 -10.32
N LEU A 114 5.09 -8.91 -9.47
CA LEU A 114 5.72 -7.59 -9.49
C LEU A 114 6.54 -7.38 -10.77
N ALA A 115 7.21 -8.42 -11.26
CA ALA A 115 7.96 -8.35 -12.51
C ALA A 115 7.05 -8.05 -13.71
N ASP A 116 5.82 -8.59 -13.69
CA ASP A 116 4.85 -8.41 -14.77
C ASP A 116 4.30 -6.97 -14.83
N THR A 117 4.46 -6.19 -13.76
CA THR A 117 3.98 -4.79 -13.71
C THR A 117 4.86 -3.83 -14.53
N GLY A 118 6.11 -4.19 -14.79
CA GLY A 118 7.09 -3.30 -15.40
C GLY A 118 7.58 -2.17 -14.50
N ILE A 119 7.21 -2.18 -13.21
CA ILE A 119 7.63 -1.15 -12.24
C ILE A 119 9.07 -1.40 -11.81
N ASP A 120 9.87 -0.34 -11.85
CA ASP A 120 11.23 -0.35 -11.30
C ASP A 120 11.18 -0.09 -9.78
N PHE A 121 11.35 -1.15 -8.99
CA PHE A 121 11.36 -1.08 -7.53
C PHE A 121 12.65 -0.49 -6.94
N SER A 122 13.61 -0.10 -7.75
CA SER A 122 14.73 0.74 -7.32
C SER A 122 14.37 2.23 -7.28
N SER A 123 13.18 2.59 -7.76
CA SER A 123 12.67 3.96 -7.75
C SER A 123 11.92 4.28 -6.46
N PRO A 124 12.08 5.48 -5.89
CA PRO A 124 11.28 5.93 -4.73
C PRO A 124 9.77 5.94 -4.99
N CYS A 125 9.32 6.21 -6.21
CA CYS A 125 7.90 6.27 -6.57
C CYS A 125 7.26 4.89 -6.77
N SER A 126 8.01 3.80 -6.64
CA SER A 126 7.54 2.45 -6.99
C SER A 126 6.33 1.98 -6.20
N LEU A 127 6.21 2.38 -4.92
CA LEU A 127 5.04 2.03 -4.12
C LEU A 127 3.77 2.73 -4.62
N ASP A 128 3.84 4.01 -4.95
CA ASP A 128 2.70 4.76 -5.52
C ASP A 128 2.30 4.19 -6.89
N LEU A 129 3.29 3.84 -7.72
CA LEU A 129 3.05 3.17 -9.01
C LEU A 129 2.37 1.80 -8.82
N LEU A 130 2.77 1.03 -7.82
CA LEU A 130 2.15 -0.25 -7.51
C LEU A 130 0.68 -0.08 -7.07
N GLY A 131 0.42 0.89 -6.19
CA GLY A 131 -0.93 1.23 -5.75
C GLY A 131 -1.83 1.63 -6.91
N ALA A 132 -1.34 2.50 -7.79
CA ALA A 132 -2.04 2.95 -8.98
C ALA A 132 -2.29 1.82 -9.99
N HIS A 133 -1.29 0.94 -10.21
CA HIS A 133 -1.38 -0.17 -11.16
C HIS A 133 -2.54 -1.14 -10.85
N PHE A 134 -2.78 -1.42 -9.58
CA PHE A 134 -3.82 -2.37 -9.16
C PHE A 134 -5.15 -1.72 -8.74
N ALA A 135 -5.25 -0.40 -8.72
CA ALA A 135 -6.49 0.30 -8.43
C ALA A 135 -7.46 0.27 -9.63
N ASP A 136 -8.76 0.35 -9.34
CA ASP A 136 -9.81 0.54 -10.35
C ASP A 136 -9.91 2.00 -10.81
N GLY A 137 -9.46 2.93 -9.97
CA GLY A 137 -9.40 4.36 -10.26
C GLY A 137 -8.25 5.02 -9.52
N VAL A 138 -7.65 6.03 -10.13
CA VAL A 138 -6.51 6.78 -9.57
C VAL A 138 -6.86 8.26 -9.52
N VAL A 139 -6.58 8.88 -8.37
CA VAL A 139 -6.65 10.34 -8.19
C VAL A 139 -5.24 10.82 -7.92
N GLN A 140 -4.78 11.74 -8.75
CA GLN A 140 -3.49 12.39 -8.54
C GLN A 140 -3.69 13.75 -7.89
N LEU A 141 -3.09 13.92 -6.72
CA LEU A 141 -3.11 15.15 -5.94
C LEU A 141 -1.67 15.68 -5.89
N GLY A 142 -1.27 16.40 -6.96
CA GLY A 142 0.05 17.00 -7.07
C GLY A 142 0.85 16.55 -8.30
N SER A 143 2.11 16.97 -8.37
CA SER A 143 2.97 16.85 -9.56
C SER A 143 3.81 15.59 -9.65
N CYS A 144 3.45 14.51 -8.98
CA CYS A 144 4.15 13.22 -9.19
C CYS A 144 3.83 12.71 -10.61
N SER A 145 4.61 13.16 -11.57
CA SER A 145 4.43 12.89 -13.02
C SER A 145 4.55 11.40 -13.39
N ALA A 146 5.04 10.56 -12.47
CA ALA A 146 5.28 9.14 -12.73
C ALA A 146 4.02 8.26 -12.70
N VAL A 147 2.89 8.76 -12.17
CA VAL A 147 1.68 7.93 -11.96
C VAL A 147 0.66 8.07 -13.11
N VAL A 148 0.82 9.07 -13.99
CA VAL A 148 -0.17 9.44 -15.01
C VAL A 148 0.21 9.01 -16.43
N GLU A 149 1.40 8.47 -16.65
CA GLU A 149 1.76 7.82 -17.92
C GLU A 149 1.44 6.33 -17.84
#